data_ebccefee8b710bf6858eb449ae3ee09f
#
_entry.id   ebccefee8b710bf6858eb449ae3ee09f
#
_cell.length_a   1.000
_cell.length_b   1.000
_cell.length_c   1.000
_cell.angle_alpha   90.00
_cell.angle_beta   90.00
_cell.angle_gamma   90.00
#
_symmetry.space_group_name_H-M   'P 1'
#
loop_
_entity.id
_entity.type
_entity.pdbx_description
1 polymer ?
#
loop_
_entity_poly.entity_id
_entity_poly.type
_entity_poly.pdbx_seq_one_letter_code
_entity_poly.pdbx_strand_id
1 'polypeptide(L)'
;MKRVTLVLLGLVAFCFASAQEKFNGLDMNLGTLSRLSDAQTRSISPENFTGEKGKGGMADPEKHKGQRNVANSALQARELGIGWKVNPYITINPGETFTIAEIDGSGAIQHIWMTPTGNWQYSIIRFYWDDETEPSVEVPVGPFFGMAWNTFAPLNSIAMTVNPGSAFNSFWKMPFRKKCKITVENINPDESMNLYYQVDYTLTEVGEDEAYFHAQYRRSDKNTNSDHVIIDGIKGKGHYVGTFMAVGVNNNGWWGEGEIKFFMDGDKDFATIVGTGTEDYFLGSYNFENKETRQYQEYSTPYAGLHQVIRPDGLYNSQQRFGMYRWHVLDPIRFEKDLKVTIQDLGWRSNHRYLPQNSDIITVAYWYQREPHARFPELPERNRLEVN
;
A
#
# COMPACT_ATOMS: atom_id res chain seq x y z
N MET A 1 34.27 -68.26 -38.98
CA MET A 1 32.90 -67.83 -38.66
C MET A 1 32.94 -66.82 -37.50
N LYS A 2 32.86 -65.51 -37.79
CA LYS A 2 32.85 -64.45 -36.77
C LYS A 2 31.40 -64.03 -36.55
N ARG A 3 30.89 -64.16 -35.30
CA ARG A 3 29.58 -63.69 -34.91
C ARG A 3 29.65 -62.15 -34.58
N VAL A 4 28.87 -61.39 -35.31
CA VAL A 4 28.67 -59.99 -35.04
C VAL A 4 27.43 -59.88 -34.15
N THR A 5 27.62 -59.40 -32.91
CA THR A 5 26.54 -59.10 -31.97
C THR A 5 26.13 -57.64 -32.17
N LEU A 6 24.93 -57.46 -32.69
CA LEU A 6 24.29 -56.15 -32.85
C LEU A 6 23.70 -55.71 -31.48
N VAL A 7 24.23 -54.65 -30.91
CA VAL A 7 23.66 -53.99 -29.70
C VAL A 7 22.71 -52.90 -30.17
N LEU A 8 21.40 -53.08 -30.00
CA LEU A 8 20.39 -52.04 -30.19
C LEU A 8 20.39 -51.12 -28.93
N LEU A 9 20.91 -49.93 -29.04
CA LEU A 9 20.70 -48.86 -28.05
C LEU A 9 19.32 -48.23 -28.31
N GLY A 10 18.34 -48.53 -27.46
CA GLY A 10 17.05 -47.85 -27.42
C GLY A 10 17.20 -46.48 -26.81
N LEU A 11 17.12 -45.41 -27.60
CA LEU A 11 16.96 -44.04 -27.11
C LEU A 11 15.51 -43.89 -26.60
N VAL A 12 15.32 -43.86 -25.27
CA VAL A 12 14.08 -43.41 -24.64
C VAL A 12 14.11 -41.91 -24.59
N ALA A 13 13.48 -41.26 -25.56
CA ALA A 13 13.23 -39.81 -25.51
C ALA A 13 12.14 -39.53 -24.46
N PHE A 14 12.52 -39.07 -23.28
CA PHE A 14 11.60 -38.44 -22.33
C PHE A 14 11.17 -37.12 -22.93
N CYS A 15 10.01 -37.07 -23.58
CA CYS A 15 9.31 -35.84 -23.86
C CYS A 15 8.80 -35.29 -22.52
N PHE A 16 9.53 -34.38 -21.90
CA PHE A 16 8.95 -33.46 -20.89
C PHE A 16 7.97 -32.57 -21.65
N ALA A 17 6.72 -32.96 -21.70
CA ALA A 17 5.65 -32.00 -21.98
C ALA A 17 5.59 -31.06 -20.77
N SER A 18 6.25 -29.90 -20.87
CA SER A 18 5.93 -28.78 -19.96
C SER A 18 4.46 -28.43 -20.24
N ALA A 19 3.55 -28.87 -19.38
CA ALA A 19 2.21 -28.33 -19.39
C ALA A 19 2.35 -26.80 -19.26
N GLN A 20 1.97 -26.10 -20.31
CA GLN A 20 1.93 -24.66 -20.25
C GLN A 20 0.92 -24.29 -19.15
N GLU A 21 1.37 -23.65 -18.07
CA GLU A 21 0.48 -23.26 -16.99
C GLU A 21 -0.71 -22.49 -17.55
N LYS A 22 -1.90 -22.91 -17.16
CA LYS A 22 -3.13 -22.25 -17.60
C LYS A 22 -3.17 -20.85 -17.01
N PHE A 23 -3.43 -19.87 -17.86
CA PHE A 23 -3.56 -18.48 -17.41
C PHE A 23 -4.65 -18.35 -16.34
N ASN A 24 -4.27 -17.94 -15.14
CA ASN A 24 -5.15 -17.85 -13.96
C ASN A 24 -5.96 -16.54 -13.86
N GLY A 25 -5.74 -15.56 -14.76
CA GLY A 25 -6.45 -14.30 -14.79
C GLY A 25 -5.94 -13.23 -13.82
N LEU A 26 -4.83 -13.45 -13.12
CA LEU A 26 -4.29 -12.47 -12.15
C LEU A 26 -3.38 -11.41 -12.80
N ASP A 27 -2.57 -11.78 -13.78
CA ASP A 27 -1.61 -10.86 -14.43
C ASP A 27 -2.26 -10.10 -15.59
N MET A 28 -3.28 -9.30 -15.26
CA MET A 28 -4.02 -8.50 -16.23
C MET A 28 -3.28 -7.20 -16.54
N ASN A 29 -3.07 -6.99 -17.82
CA ASN A 29 -2.53 -5.75 -18.38
C ASN A 29 -3.06 -5.58 -19.82
N LEU A 30 -2.75 -4.45 -20.47
CA LEU A 30 -3.26 -4.20 -21.85
C LEU A 30 -2.89 -5.31 -22.83
N GLY A 31 -1.76 -5.98 -22.67
CA GLY A 31 -1.33 -7.09 -23.53
C GLY A 31 -2.02 -8.43 -23.24
N THR A 32 -2.56 -8.62 -22.06
CA THR A 32 -3.24 -9.85 -21.61
C THR A 32 -4.76 -9.70 -21.50
N LEU A 33 -5.30 -8.48 -21.65
CA LEU A 33 -6.72 -8.17 -21.40
C LEU A 33 -7.69 -9.03 -22.22
N SER A 34 -7.29 -9.46 -23.42
CA SER A 34 -8.11 -10.33 -24.29
C SER A 34 -8.04 -11.82 -23.93
N ARG A 35 -7.17 -12.22 -23.00
CA ARG A 35 -7.05 -13.63 -22.57
C ARG A 35 -8.15 -13.97 -21.59
N LEU A 36 -8.89 -15.03 -21.88
CA LEU A 36 -9.92 -15.55 -20.99
C LEU A 36 -9.33 -16.58 -20.02
N SER A 37 -9.89 -16.63 -18.82
CA SER A 37 -9.56 -17.61 -17.77
C SER A 37 -10.83 -18.12 -17.10
N ASP A 38 -10.70 -19.11 -16.21
CA ASP A 38 -11.80 -19.59 -15.37
C ASP A 38 -11.92 -18.79 -14.06
N ALA A 39 -11.14 -17.73 -13.90
CA ALA A 39 -11.18 -16.85 -12.75
C ALA A 39 -12.55 -16.19 -12.55
N GLN A 40 -12.94 -16.00 -11.29
CA GLN A 40 -14.24 -15.47 -10.94
C GLN A 40 -14.10 -14.10 -10.25
N THR A 41 -14.62 -13.07 -10.86
CA THR A 41 -14.67 -11.74 -10.25
C THR A 41 -15.73 -11.66 -9.17
N ARG A 42 -15.37 -11.05 -8.04
CA ARG A 42 -16.24 -10.78 -6.89
C ARG A 42 -15.95 -9.38 -6.35
N SER A 43 -16.88 -8.87 -5.53
CA SER A 43 -16.71 -7.58 -4.89
C SER A 43 -17.41 -7.57 -3.53
N ILE A 44 -16.75 -7.01 -2.53
CA ILE A 44 -17.34 -6.72 -1.22
C ILE A 44 -17.51 -5.22 -1.08
N SER A 45 -18.71 -4.82 -0.63
CA SER A 45 -19.04 -3.44 -0.31
C SER A 45 -20.17 -3.43 0.74
N PRO A 46 -20.57 -2.28 1.31
CA PRO A 46 -21.72 -2.23 2.20
C PRO A 46 -23.05 -2.68 1.55
N GLU A 47 -23.13 -2.67 0.21
CA GLU A 47 -24.29 -3.22 -0.52
C GLU A 47 -24.20 -4.75 -0.77
N ASN A 48 -23.03 -5.38 -0.44
CA ASN A 48 -22.81 -6.83 -0.48
C ASN A 48 -21.66 -7.21 0.45
N PHE A 49 -21.92 -7.37 1.73
CA PHE A 49 -20.89 -7.64 2.74
C PHE A 49 -20.18 -9.00 2.59
N THR A 50 -20.80 -9.95 1.93
CA THR A 50 -20.25 -11.31 1.76
C THR A 50 -19.50 -11.49 0.44
N GLY A 51 -19.69 -10.59 -0.53
CA GLY A 51 -19.18 -10.76 -1.89
C GLY A 51 -19.84 -11.92 -2.67
N GLU A 52 -20.90 -12.55 -2.14
CA GLU A 52 -21.58 -13.66 -2.79
C GLU A 52 -22.19 -13.24 -4.13
N LYS A 53 -22.12 -14.17 -5.10
CA LYS A 53 -22.73 -13.98 -6.41
C LYS A 53 -24.23 -13.75 -6.32
N GLY A 54 -24.72 -12.66 -6.90
CA GLY A 54 -26.13 -12.32 -6.97
C GLY A 54 -26.73 -11.83 -5.65
N LYS A 55 -25.91 -11.40 -4.68
CA LYS A 55 -26.35 -10.90 -3.37
C LYS A 55 -26.21 -9.38 -3.19
N GLY A 56 -25.75 -8.67 -4.22
CA GLY A 56 -25.65 -7.20 -4.16
C GLY A 56 -27.01 -6.50 -4.21
N GLY A 57 -27.15 -5.39 -3.48
CA GLY A 57 -28.35 -4.55 -3.50
C GLY A 57 -29.61 -5.20 -2.91
N MET A 58 -29.45 -6.19 -2.04
CA MET A 58 -30.58 -6.90 -1.42
C MET A 58 -31.14 -6.24 -0.15
N ALA A 59 -30.52 -5.16 0.30
CA ALA A 59 -30.94 -4.45 1.49
C ALA A 59 -32.39 -3.92 1.34
N ASP A 60 -33.23 -4.24 2.33
CA ASP A 60 -34.61 -3.78 2.39
C ASP A 60 -34.66 -2.47 3.18
N PRO A 61 -35.07 -1.33 2.56
CA PRO A 61 -35.12 -0.04 3.25
C PRO A 61 -35.92 -0.06 4.56
N GLU A 62 -37.00 -0.84 4.61
CA GLU A 62 -37.86 -0.91 5.81
C GLU A 62 -37.18 -1.71 6.95
N LYS A 63 -36.41 -2.75 6.60
CA LYS A 63 -35.73 -3.62 7.58
C LYS A 63 -34.36 -3.11 8.01
N HIS A 64 -33.71 -2.26 7.23
CA HIS A 64 -32.39 -1.71 7.55
C HIS A 64 -32.44 -0.52 8.49
N LYS A 65 -33.58 0.01 8.76
CA LYS A 65 -33.76 1.13 9.68
C LYS A 65 -33.30 0.77 11.09
N GLY A 66 -32.27 1.45 11.58
CA GLY A 66 -31.74 1.28 12.93
C GLY A 66 -30.76 0.12 13.12
N GLN A 67 -30.29 -0.55 12.07
CA GLN A 67 -29.21 -1.51 12.18
C GLN A 67 -27.87 -0.80 12.49
N ARG A 68 -27.08 -1.41 13.35
CA ARG A 68 -25.74 -0.92 13.71
C ARG A 68 -24.82 -0.93 12.51
N ASN A 69 -24.02 0.11 12.35
CA ASN A 69 -23.02 0.27 11.29
C ASN A 69 -23.59 0.33 9.85
N VAL A 70 -24.89 0.53 9.71
CA VAL A 70 -25.57 0.68 8.43
C VAL A 70 -25.90 2.15 8.20
N ALA A 71 -25.63 2.62 7.00
CA ALA A 71 -25.98 3.98 6.59
C ALA A 71 -27.46 4.28 6.80
N ASN A 72 -27.76 5.50 7.22
CA ASN A 72 -29.14 5.97 7.36
C ASN A 72 -29.84 6.17 5.99
N SER A 73 -29.27 5.62 4.92
CA SER A 73 -29.75 5.72 3.53
C SER A 73 -31.01 4.92 3.27
N ALA A 74 -31.39 4.04 4.19
CA ALA A 74 -32.71 3.42 4.17
C ALA A 74 -33.84 4.46 4.05
N LEU A 75 -33.68 5.63 4.67
CA LEU A 75 -34.65 6.73 4.57
C LEU A 75 -34.73 7.32 3.16
N GLN A 76 -33.60 7.42 2.42
CA GLN A 76 -33.59 7.93 1.05
C GLN A 76 -34.23 6.93 0.08
N ALA A 77 -34.06 5.63 0.32
CA ALA A 77 -34.60 4.57 -0.53
C ALA A 77 -36.01 4.10 -0.14
N ARG A 78 -36.64 4.66 0.91
CA ARG A 78 -37.92 4.19 1.47
C ARG A 78 -39.09 4.10 0.47
N GLU A 79 -39.06 4.92 -0.59
CA GLU A 79 -40.10 4.92 -1.63
C GLU A 79 -39.68 4.11 -2.88
N LEU A 80 -38.46 3.58 -2.91
CA LEU A 80 -37.87 2.90 -4.07
C LEU A 80 -37.82 1.37 -3.88
N GLY A 81 -37.66 0.90 -2.64
CA GLY A 81 -37.68 -0.52 -2.29
C GLY A 81 -36.32 -1.22 -2.50
N ILE A 82 -36.36 -2.54 -2.52
CA ILE A 82 -35.17 -3.41 -2.70
C ILE A 82 -34.60 -3.25 -4.11
N GLY A 83 -33.27 -3.34 -4.21
CA GLY A 83 -32.54 -3.20 -5.47
C GLY A 83 -32.07 -1.76 -5.75
N TRP A 84 -32.44 -0.84 -4.91
CA TRP A 84 -31.93 0.53 -4.94
C TRP A 84 -30.81 0.72 -3.90
N LYS A 85 -30.11 1.87 -3.96
CA LYS A 85 -29.02 2.22 -3.04
C LYS A 85 -29.56 2.41 -1.62
N VAL A 86 -29.31 1.43 -0.75
CA VAL A 86 -29.79 1.42 0.65
C VAL A 86 -28.62 1.58 1.62
N ASN A 87 -27.49 0.98 1.33
CA ASN A 87 -26.40 0.77 2.27
C ASN A 87 -25.04 1.25 1.72
N PRO A 88 -24.85 2.55 1.40
CA PRO A 88 -23.68 3.02 0.67
C PRO A 88 -22.40 3.09 1.52
N TYR A 89 -22.48 3.05 2.85
CA TYR A 89 -21.33 3.15 3.76
C TYR A 89 -21.61 2.44 5.08
N ILE A 90 -20.56 2.21 5.85
CA ILE A 90 -20.63 1.80 7.26
C ILE A 90 -20.20 2.95 8.16
N THR A 91 -20.60 2.89 9.43
CA THR A 91 -20.09 3.77 10.49
C THR A 91 -19.26 2.96 11.46
N ILE A 92 -18.03 3.36 11.72
CA ILE A 92 -17.11 2.76 12.68
C ILE A 92 -16.98 3.72 13.86
N ASN A 93 -17.44 3.29 15.04
CA ASN A 93 -17.44 4.13 16.24
C ASN A 93 -16.05 4.26 16.86
N PRO A 94 -15.83 5.21 17.79
CA PRO A 94 -14.60 5.31 18.54
C PRO A 94 -14.16 3.98 19.16
N GLY A 95 -12.90 3.56 18.93
CA GLY A 95 -12.33 2.32 19.43
C GLY A 95 -12.88 1.04 18.78
N GLU A 96 -13.70 1.15 17.74
CA GLU A 96 -14.29 0.00 17.06
C GLU A 96 -13.37 -0.48 15.90
N THR A 97 -13.24 -1.80 15.77
CA THR A 97 -12.66 -2.46 14.58
C THR A 97 -13.76 -3.12 13.79
N PHE A 98 -13.85 -2.80 12.49
CA PHE A 98 -14.81 -3.40 11.57
C PHE A 98 -14.08 -4.23 10.50
N THR A 99 -14.57 -5.46 10.26
CA THR A 99 -14.07 -6.31 9.16
C THR A 99 -14.75 -5.88 7.87
N ILE A 100 -14.00 -5.24 6.98
CA ILE A 100 -14.52 -4.74 5.69
C ILE A 100 -14.51 -5.81 4.60
N ALA A 101 -13.67 -6.84 4.73
CA ALA A 101 -13.66 -7.99 3.84
C ALA A 101 -13.20 -9.23 4.60
N GLU A 102 -13.88 -10.34 4.35
CA GLU A 102 -13.47 -11.68 4.75
C GLU A 102 -13.80 -12.62 3.59
N ILE A 103 -12.75 -13.22 3.02
CA ILE A 103 -12.84 -13.97 1.76
C ILE A 103 -12.21 -15.34 1.96
N ASP A 104 -12.99 -16.38 1.76
CA ASP A 104 -12.52 -17.75 1.77
C ASP A 104 -12.17 -18.24 0.35
N GLY A 105 -11.15 -19.11 0.24
CA GLY A 105 -10.66 -19.66 -1.00
C GLY A 105 -9.38 -19.00 -1.48
N SER A 106 -8.87 -19.44 -2.62
CA SER A 106 -7.64 -18.89 -3.25
C SER A 106 -8.00 -17.80 -4.22
N GLY A 107 -7.19 -16.71 -4.23
CA GLY A 107 -7.43 -15.58 -5.11
C GLY A 107 -6.50 -14.40 -4.86
N ALA A 108 -6.89 -13.23 -5.37
CA ALA A 108 -6.16 -11.99 -5.11
C ALA A 108 -7.12 -10.80 -5.03
N ILE A 109 -6.84 -9.85 -4.13
CA ILE A 109 -7.39 -8.51 -4.22
C ILE A 109 -6.79 -7.84 -5.46
N GLN A 110 -7.65 -7.22 -6.26
CA GLN A 110 -7.26 -6.52 -7.50
C GLN A 110 -7.39 -5.01 -7.38
N HIS A 111 -8.38 -4.55 -6.59
CA HIS A 111 -8.64 -3.14 -6.40
C HIS A 111 -9.31 -2.90 -5.05
N ILE A 112 -8.92 -1.83 -4.40
CA ILE A 112 -9.59 -1.29 -3.21
C ILE A 112 -9.90 0.16 -3.49
N TRP A 113 -11.19 0.51 -3.44
CA TRP A 113 -11.64 1.89 -3.38
C TRP A 113 -12.20 2.20 -2.00
N MET A 114 -11.87 3.36 -1.45
CA MET A 114 -12.51 3.84 -0.22
C MET A 114 -12.52 5.36 -0.12
N THR A 115 -13.52 5.86 0.61
CA THR A 115 -13.62 7.26 0.98
C THR A 115 -13.98 7.33 2.47
N PRO A 116 -12.98 7.45 3.35
CA PRO A 116 -13.19 7.62 4.78
C PRO A 116 -13.47 9.07 5.13
N THR A 117 -14.37 9.30 6.11
CA THR A 117 -14.50 10.61 6.80
C THR A 117 -13.58 10.67 8.02
N GLY A 118 -13.40 11.86 8.59
CA GLY A 118 -12.64 12.04 9.82
C GLY A 118 -11.13 12.10 9.62
N ASN A 119 -10.38 11.72 10.65
CA ASN A 119 -8.92 11.77 10.64
C ASN A 119 -8.33 10.47 10.10
N TRP A 120 -7.67 10.53 8.95
CA TRP A 120 -7.10 9.37 8.26
C TRP A 120 -5.86 8.77 8.96
N GLN A 121 -5.23 9.50 9.87
CA GLN A 121 -4.17 8.99 10.73
C GLN A 121 -4.72 8.14 11.89
N TYR A 122 -5.98 8.35 12.26
CA TYR A 122 -6.67 7.63 13.33
C TYR A 122 -7.54 6.47 12.83
N SER A 123 -7.41 6.13 11.56
CA SER A 123 -8.05 4.97 10.94
C SER A 123 -6.98 3.98 10.52
N ILE A 124 -6.91 2.82 11.16
CA ILE A 124 -5.87 1.82 10.91
C ILE A 124 -6.42 0.71 10.05
N ILE A 125 -5.80 0.48 8.88
CA ILE A 125 -6.12 -0.66 8.01
C ILE A 125 -5.15 -1.80 8.27
N ARG A 126 -5.70 -3.04 8.40
CA ARG A 126 -4.90 -4.27 8.56
C ARG A 126 -5.36 -5.34 7.61
N PHE A 127 -4.39 -6.07 7.03
CA PHE A 127 -4.64 -7.22 6.15
C PHE A 127 -3.99 -8.45 6.75
N TYR A 128 -4.71 -9.57 6.68
CA TYR A 128 -4.27 -10.87 7.18
C TYR A 128 -4.45 -11.91 6.06
N TRP A 129 -3.41 -12.67 5.80
CA TRP A 129 -3.40 -13.71 4.78
C TRP A 129 -3.43 -15.09 5.41
N ASP A 130 -4.21 -16.00 4.83
CA ASP A 130 -4.16 -17.45 5.07
C ASP A 130 -4.20 -17.87 6.56
N ASP A 131 -5.11 -17.31 7.33
CA ASP A 131 -5.30 -17.57 8.78
C ASP A 131 -4.17 -17.07 9.70
N GLU A 132 -3.29 -16.21 9.23
CA GLU A 132 -2.30 -15.58 10.10
C GLU A 132 -2.95 -14.65 11.12
N THR A 133 -2.39 -14.63 12.33
CA THR A 133 -2.87 -13.80 13.43
C THR A 133 -2.21 -12.43 13.49
N GLU A 134 -0.97 -12.34 12.98
CA GLU A 134 -0.24 -11.08 12.86
C GLU A 134 -0.56 -10.46 11.48
N PRO A 135 -0.80 -9.15 11.40
CA PRO A 135 -1.13 -8.52 10.14
C PRO A 135 0.08 -8.38 9.22
N SER A 136 -0.08 -8.70 7.94
CA SER A 136 0.92 -8.45 6.89
C SER A 136 0.89 -6.99 6.39
N VAL A 137 -0.18 -6.28 6.66
CA VAL A 137 -0.33 -4.82 6.47
C VAL A 137 -0.87 -4.22 7.75
N GLU A 138 -0.18 -3.23 8.31
CA GLU A 138 -0.65 -2.44 9.44
C GLU A 138 -0.22 -0.98 9.26
N VAL A 139 -1.14 -0.15 8.79
CA VAL A 139 -0.85 1.22 8.36
C VAL A 139 -2.07 2.11 8.63
N PRO A 140 -1.89 3.39 9.04
CA PRO A 140 -2.98 4.36 8.98
C PRO A 140 -3.50 4.53 7.55
N VAL A 141 -4.81 4.67 7.38
CA VAL A 141 -5.45 4.68 6.06
C VAL A 141 -4.89 5.77 5.15
N GLY A 142 -4.72 6.99 5.66
CA GLY A 142 -4.16 8.08 4.86
C GLY A 142 -2.77 7.75 4.30
N PRO A 143 -1.77 7.44 5.14
CA PRO A 143 -0.45 7.02 4.70
C PRO A 143 -0.44 5.81 3.77
N PHE A 144 -1.32 4.81 3.99
CA PHE A 144 -1.43 3.67 3.07
C PHE A 144 -1.76 4.11 1.64
N PHE A 145 -2.53 5.17 1.47
CA PHE A 145 -2.88 5.73 0.15
C PHE A 145 -2.05 6.97 -0.23
N GLY A 146 -0.95 7.24 0.47
CA GLY A 146 -0.06 8.35 0.14
C GLY A 146 -0.49 9.71 0.68
N MET A 147 -1.36 9.75 1.70
CA MET A 147 -1.87 10.98 2.33
C MET A 147 -1.50 11.02 3.81
N ALA A 148 -0.35 11.59 4.16
CA ALA A 148 0.12 11.62 5.55
C ALA A 148 -0.35 12.85 6.36
N TRP A 149 -0.68 13.96 5.70
CA TRP A 149 -0.97 15.22 6.38
C TRP A 149 -2.46 15.48 6.63
N ASN A 150 -3.28 14.43 6.57
CA ASN A 150 -4.75 14.51 6.69
C ASN A 150 -5.39 15.58 5.76
N THR A 151 -4.71 15.87 4.67
CA THR A 151 -5.10 16.87 3.67
C THR A 151 -5.02 16.24 2.28
N PHE A 152 -6.05 16.44 1.48
CA PHE A 152 -6.11 15.94 0.12
C PHE A 152 -5.03 16.54 -0.78
N ALA A 153 -4.42 15.69 -1.58
CA ALA A 153 -3.65 16.04 -2.77
C ALA A 153 -3.93 15.02 -3.89
N PRO A 154 -3.97 15.42 -5.15
CA PRO A 154 -4.14 14.48 -6.25
C PRO A 154 -2.89 13.60 -6.37
N LEU A 155 -3.09 12.28 -6.40
CA LEU A 155 -2.05 11.31 -6.69
C LEU A 155 -2.49 10.49 -7.90
N ASN A 156 -1.65 10.39 -8.92
CA ASN A 156 -1.95 9.67 -10.16
C ASN A 156 -0.79 8.74 -10.52
N SER A 157 -0.93 7.48 -10.16
CA SER A 157 0.11 6.47 -10.44
C SER A 157 -0.50 5.13 -10.87
N ILE A 158 0.36 4.20 -11.27
CA ILE A 158 -0.07 2.86 -11.68
C ILE A 158 -0.58 2.01 -10.51
N ALA A 159 -0.02 2.20 -9.33
CA ALA A 159 -0.32 1.38 -8.16
C ALA A 159 -1.38 1.99 -7.24
N MET A 160 -1.47 3.33 -7.22
CA MET A 160 -2.41 4.07 -6.37
C MET A 160 -2.89 5.34 -7.06
N THR A 161 -4.13 5.70 -6.81
CA THR A 161 -4.66 7.01 -7.19
C THR A 161 -5.47 7.61 -6.04
N VAL A 162 -5.35 8.93 -5.88
CA VAL A 162 -6.19 9.70 -4.98
C VAL A 162 -6.87 10.81 -5.76
N ASN A 163 -8.18 10.72 -5.87
CA ASN A 163 -9.01 11.61 -6.67
C ASN A 163 -9.75 12.63 -5.79
N PRO A 164 -10.34 13.69 -6.36
CA PRO A 164 -11.07 14.70 -5.61
C PRO A 164 -12.08 14.12 -4.62
N GLY A 165 -12.21 14.75 -3.45
CA GLY A 165 -13.02 14.26 -2.35
C GLY A 165 -12.38 13.12 -1.55
N SER A 166 -11.08 12.90 -1.71
CA SER A 166 -10.32 11.84 -1.02
C SER A 166 -10.79 10.43 -1.37
N ALA A 167 -11.08 10.21 -2.64
CA ALA A 167 -11.34 8.89 -3.19
C ALA A 167 -10.01 8.13 -3.32
N PHE A 168 -9.73 7.29 -2.35
CA PHE A 168 -8.53 6.48 -2.25
C PHE A 168 -8.66 5.21 -3.08
N ASN A 169 -7.64 4.90 -3.89
CA ASN A 169 -7.62 3.70 -4.73
C ASN A 169 -6.26 3.00 -4.63
N SER A 170 -6.29 1.69 -4.50
CA SER A 170 -5.12 0.81 -4.58
C SER A 170 -5.34 -0.24 -5.65
N PHE A 171 -4.36 -0.41 -6.53
CA PHE A 171 -4.31 -1.42 -7.59
C PHE A 171 -3.19 -2.44 -7.36
N TRP A 172 -2.61 -2.49 -6.17
CA TRP A 172 -1.68 -3.54 -5.80
C TRP A 172 -2.38 -4.89 -5.88
N LYS A 173 -1.81 -5.84 -6.66
CA LYS A 173 -2.27 -7.24 -6.65
C LYS A 173 -1.88 -7.86 -5.31
N MET A 174 -2.84 -8.41 -4.57
CA MET A 174 -2.59 -8.98 -3.24
C MET A 174 -3.05 -10.44 -3.21
N PRO A 175 -2.17 -11.40 -3.54
CA PRO A 175 -2.52 -12.82 -3.59
C PRO A 175 -2.73 -13.42 -2.20
N PHE A 176 -3.63 -14.41 -2.10
CA PHE A 176 -3.84 -15.26 -0.93
C PHE A 176 -4.26 -16.67 -1.39
N ARG A 177 -3.91 -17.72 -0.61
CA ARG A 177 -4.15 -19.11 -1.03
C ARG A 177 -5.33 -19.77 -0.35
N LYS A 178 -5.72 -19.30 0.83
CA LYS A 178 -6.80 -19.89 1.62
C LYS A 178 -7.82 -18.85 2.06
N LYS A 179 -7.34 -17.72 2.54
CA LYS A 179 -8.19 -16.68 3.14
C LYS A 179 -7.57 -15.30 3.06
N CYS A 180 -8.43 -14.30 2.92
CA CYS A 180 -8.07 -12.90 3.12
C CYS A 180 -9.01 -12.27 4.12
N LYS A 181 -8.46 -11.52 5.11
CA LYS A 181 -9.24 -10.69 6.02
C LYS A 181 -8.68 -9.28 6.02
N ILE A 182 -9.58 -8.30 5.87
CA ILE A 182 -9.24 -6.87 5.93
C ILE A 182 -10.08 -6.20 7.00
N THR A 183 -9.42 -5.48 7.92
CA THR A 183 -10.09 -4.72 8.97
C THR A 183 -9.76 -3.24 8.90
N VAL A 184 -10.67 -2.40 9.35
CA VAL A 184 -10.42 -0.97 9.63
C VAL A 184 -10.82 -0.70 11.07
N GLU A 185 -9.88 -0.12 11.82
CA GLU A 185 -10.07 0.30 13.22
C GLU A 185 -10.13 1.83 13.27
N ASN A 186 -11.10 2.36 14.00
CA ASN A 186 -11.17 3.79 14.33
C ASN A 186 -10.59 3.99 15.73
N ILE A 187 -9.37 4.49 15.83
CA ILE A 187 -8.69 4.81 17.10
C ILE A 187 -8.97 6.24 17.58
N ASN A 188 -9.81 7.02 16.88
CA ASN A 188 -10.27 8.31 17.37
C ASN A 188 -11.09 8.09 18.66
N PRO A 189 -10.83 8.81 19.76
CA PRO A 189 -11.55 8.60 21.01
C PRO A 189 -12.96 9.17 21.00
N ASP A 190 -13.25 10.15 20.17
CA ASP A 190 -14.41 11.02 20.31
C ASP A 190 -15.35 10.97 19.09
N GLU A 191 -14.81 10.69 17.90
CA GLU A 191 -15.56 10.82 16.63
C GLU A 191 -15.70 9.48 15.91
N SER A 192 -16.91 9.19 15.48
CA SER A 192 -17.17 8.10 14.55
C SER A 192 -16.72 8.46 13.14
N MET A 193 -16.27 7.47 12.38
CA MET A 193 -15.98 7.62 10.95
C MET A 193 -17.02 6.91 10.10
N ASN A 194 -17.37 7.51 8.98
CA ASN A 194 -18.10 6.84 7.91
C ASN A 194 -17.11 6.35 6.86
N LEU A 195 -17.27 5.11 6.43
CA LEU A 195 -16.43 4.49 5.42
C LEU A 195 -17.30 4.01 4.24
N TYR A 196 -17.14 4.66 3.10
CA TYR A 196 -17.57 4.15 1.80
C TYR A 196 -16.43 3.31 1.26
N TYR A 197 -16.71 2.08 0.81
CA TYR A 197 -15.64 1.22 0.31
C TYR A 197 -16.15 0.17 -0.67
N GLN A 198 -15.23 -0.31 -1.49
CA GLN A 198 -15.38 -1.47 -2.34
C GLN A 198 -14.04 -2.21 -2.43
N VAL A 199 -14.08 -3.51 -2.23
CA VAL A 199 -12.94 -4.42 -2.37
C VAL A 199 -13.24 -5.38 -3.52
N ASP A 200 -12.56 -5.20 -4.65
CA ASP A 200 -12.71 -6.04 -5.83
C ASP A 200 -11.62 -7.11 -5.82
N TYR A 201 -12.03 -8.36 -6.01
CA TYR A 201 -11.13 -9.50 -5.95
C TYR A 201 -11.46 -10.57 -7.00
N THR A 202 -10.49 -11.41 -7.26
CA THR A 202 -10.59 -12.53 -8.18
C THR A 202 -10.36 -13.82 -7.41
N LEU A 203 -11.30 -14.78 -7.51
CA LEU A 203 -11.12 -16.14 -7.04
C LEU A 203 -10.54 -16.97 -8.17
N THR A 204 -9.37 -17.55 -7.94
CA THR A 204 -8.63 -18.38 -8.87
C THR A 204 -7.51 -19.10 -8.13
N GLU A 205 -6.87 -20.09 -8.76
CA GLU A 205 -5.68 -20.71 -8.21
C GLU A 205 -4.50 -19.73 -8.19
N VAL A 206 -3.83 -19.62 -7.04
CA VAL A 206 -2.62 -18.80 -6.83
C VAL A 206 -1.42 -19.73 -6.80
N GLY A 207 -0.47 -19.51 -7.73
CA GLY A 207 0.75 -20.30 -7.84
C GLY A 207 1.66 -20.21 -6.61
N GLU A 208 2.51 -21.22 -6.43
CA GLU A 208 3.47 -21.25 -5.31
C GLU A 208 4.56 -20.17 -5.41
N ASP A 209 4.80 -19.64 -6.59
CA ASP A 209 5.74 -18.54 -6.87
C ASP A 209 5.18 -17.16 -6.56
N GLU A 210 3.87 -17.02 -6.39
CA GLU A 210 3.23 -15.76 -5.96
C GLU A 210 3.54 -15.49 -4.48
N ALA A 211 4.02 -14.29 -4.19
CA ALA A 211 4.31 -13.83 -2.84
C ALA A 211 3.16 -12.97 -2.28
N TYR A 212 3.08 -12.90 -0.96
CA TYR A 212 2.06 -12.12 -0.26
C TYR A 212 2.47 -10.65 -0.18
N PHE A 213 1.49 -9.78 -0.29
CA PHE A 213 1.68 -8.33 -0.18
C PHE A 213 1.79 -7.88 1.28
N HIS A 214 2.73 -6.97 1.54
CA HIS A 214 2.99 -6.40 2.85
C HIS A 214 3.09 -4.88 2.76
N ALA A 215 2.71 -4.20 3.84
CA ALA A 215 2.99 -2.77 4.02
C ALA A 215 3.20 -2.44 5.50
N GLN A 216 4.17 -1.56 5.77
CA GLN A 216 4.52 -1.17 7.13
C GLN A 216 4.71 0.34 7.24
N TYR A 217 4.09 0.92 8.27
CA TYR A 217 4.22 2.32 8.63
C TYR A 217 5.40 2.56 9.57
N ARG A 218 6.11 3.65 9.37
CA ARG A 218 7.13 4.18 10.29
C ARG A 218 7.02 5.70 10.40
N ARG A 219 7.31 6.23 11.59
CA ARG A 219 7.45 7.66 11.83
C ARG A 219 8.68 7.95 12.68
N SER A 220 9.48 8.91 12.28
CA SER A 220 10.58 9.48 13.05
C SER A 220 10.25 10.94 13.36
N ASP A 221 10.02 11.21 14.62
CA ASP A 221 9.76 12.52 15.18
C ASP A 221 10.81 12.90 16.24
N LYS A 222 11.95 12.19 16.25
CA LYS A 222 12.98 12.31 17.28
C LYS A 222 14.24 12.96 16.73
N ASN A 223 14.82 13.81 17.55
CA ASN A 223 16.14 14.37 17.31
C ASN A 223 17.21 13.29 17.49
N THR A 224 17.49 12.57 16.41
CA THR A 224 18.56 11.56 16.35
C THR A 224 19.42 11.85 15.13
N ASN A 225 20.75 11.75 15.28
CA ASN A 225 21.67 11.81 14.13
C ASN A 225 21.73 10.47 13.36
N SER A 226 20.69 9.66 13.44
CA SER A 226 20.59 8.37 12.74
C SER A 226 19.65 8.47 11.53
N ASP A 227 19.88 7.63 10.55
CA ASP A 227 18.99 7.49 9.40
C ASP A 227 17.57 7.14 9.85
N HIS A 228 16.57 7.67 9.17
CA HIS A 228 15.19 7.20 9.32
C HIS A 228 15.08 5.76 8.82
N VAL A 229 14.55 4.87 9.65
CA VAL A 229 14.31 3.47 9.28
C VAL A 229 12.96 3.36 8.58
N ILE A 230 12.98 3.10 7.27
CA ILE A 230 11.77 2.84 6.47
C ILE A 230 11.23 1.45 6.80
N ILE A 231 12.12 0.45 6.81
CA ILE A 231 11.80 -0.93 7.18
C ILE A 231 13.05 -1.64 7.73
N ASP A 232 12.87 -2.52 8.69
CA ASP A 232 13.95 -3.34 9.27
C ASP A 232 13.40 -4.66 9.80
N GLY A 233 14.27 -5.66 9.91
CA GLY A 233 13.91 -6.96 10.49
C GLY A 233 13.18 -7.89 9.53
N ILE A 234 13.07 -7.56 8.25
CA ILE A 234 12.48 -8.44 7.25
C ILE A 234 13.38 -9.66 7.04
N LYS A 235 12.78 -10.84 7.11
CA LYS A 235 13.46 -12.14 6.93
C LYS A 235 12.72 -12.97 5.89
N GLY A 236 13.51 -13.69 5.08
CA GLY A 236 12.99 -14.52 3.99
C GLY A 236 13.21 -13.92 2.63
N LYS A 237 12.61 -14.54 1.60
CA LYS A 237 12.73 -14.15 0.20
C LYS A 237 11.58 -13.25 -0.21
N GLY A 238 11.91 -12.18 -0.94
CA GLY A 238 10.91 -11.25 -1.43
C GLY A 238 11.47 -10.19 -2.36
N HIS A 239 10.65 -9.17 -2.61
CA HIS A 239 11.09 -7.98 -3.32
C HIS A 239 10.33 -6.73 -2.85
N TYR A 240 11.08 -5.68 -2.65
CA TYR A 240 10.56 -4.37 -2.29
C TYR A 240 10.02 -3.67 -3.53
N VAL A 241 8.79 -3.13 -3.43
CA VAL A 241 8.10 -2.55 -4.58
C VAL A 241 7.73 -1.09 -4.41
N GLY A 242 7.94 -0.49 -3.24
CA GLY A 242 7.67 0.93 -3.12
C GLY A 242 7.86 1.56 -1.78
N THR A 243 7.99 2.88 -1.83
CA THR A 243 8.03 3.80 -0.69
C THR A 243 7.02 4.91 -0.90
N PHE A 244 6.16 5.14 0.07
CA PHE A 244 5.57 6.46 0.30
C PHE A 244 6.36 7.15 1.41
N MET A 245 6.68 8.43 1.25
CA MET A 245 7.36 9.24 2.25
C MET A 245 6.73 10.62 2.34
N ALA A 246 6.44 11.02 3.57
CA ALA A 246 6.06 12.40 3.87
C ALA A 246 7.09 13.03 4.80
N VAL A 247 7.41 14.30 4.57
CA VAL A 247 8.41 15.05 5.32
C VAL A 247 7.84 16.37 5.77
N GLY A 248 7.82 16.61 7.08
CA GLY A 248 7.59 17.90 7.71
C GLY A 248 8.93 18.53 8.09
N VAL A 249 9.35 19.56 7.35
CA VAL A 249 10.69 20.13 7.50
C VAL A 249 10.73 21.16 8.63
N ASN A 250 11.68 21.01 9.54
CA ASN A 250 11.89 21.91 10.67
C ASN A 250 12.93 22.99 10.41
N ASN A 251 13.78 22.82 9.39
CA ASN A 251 14.89 23.72 9.07
C ASN A 251 14.57 24.58 7.85
N ASN A 252 15.24 25.73 7.74
CA ASN A 252 15.25 26.52 6.53
C ASN A 252 16.25 25.93 5.51
N GLY A 253 16.02 26.20 4.23
CA GLY A 253 16.87 25.76 3.12
C GLY A 253 16.46 24.41 2.55
N TRP A 254 17.29 23.88 1.66
CA TRP A 254 17.06 22.58 1.03
C TRP A 254 17.28 21.45 2.05
N TRP A 255 16.38 20.49 2.05
CA TRP A 255 16.24 19.46 3.06
C TRP A 255 16.48 18.03 2.55
N GLY A 256 16.61 17.82 1.25
CA GLY A 256 16.51 16.52 0.63
C GLY A 256 17.82 15.97 0.08
N GLU A 257 18.97 16.21 0.72
CA GLU A 257 20.28 15.61 0.34
C GLU A 257 20.45 14.16 0.80
N GLY A 258 19.49 13.64 1.57
CA GLY A 258 19.61 12.34 2.22
C GLY A 258 19.53 11.16 1.27
N GLU A 259 20.49 10.23 1.37
CA GLU A 259 20.54 9.01 0.60
C GLU A 259 19.62 7.94 1.16
N ILE A 260 18.87 7.26 0.29
CA ILE A 260 18.23 6.00 0.62
C ILE A 260 19.23 4.86 0.52
N LYS A 261 19.11 3.86 1.43
CA LYS A 261 20.01 2.71 1.49
C LYS A 261 19.23 1.43 1.64
N PHE A 262 19.56 0.42 0.81
CA PHE A 262 19.00 -0.92 0.91
C PHE A 262 20.09 -1.89 1.33
N PHE A 263 19.98 -2.38 2.56
CA PHE A 263 20.80 -3.45 3.10
C PHE A 263 20.05 -4.77 2.89
N MET A 264 20.68 -5.72 2.23
CA MET A 264 20.04 -6.98 1.89
C MET A 264 21.02 -8.14 1.97
N ASP A 265 20.47 -9.33 2.19
CA ASP A 265 21.16 -10.62 2.09
C ASP A 265 22.40 -10.75 2.98
N GLY A 266 22.36 -10.12 4.16
CA GLY A 266 23.39 -10.18 5.17
C GLY A 266 24.34 -8.97 5.18
N ASP A 267 24.04 -7.91 4.45
CA ASP A 267 24.74 -6.62 4.56
C ASP A 267 24.73 -6.12 6.01
N LYS A 268 25.85 -5.56 6.46
CA LYS A 268 26.00 -5.06 7.84
C LYS A 268 26.37 -3.59 7.87
N ASP A 269 27.59 -3.27 7.49
CA ASP A 269 28.16 -1.93 7.60
C ASP A 269 27.84 -1.05 6.39
N PHE A 270 27.71 -1.65 5.23
CA PHE A 270 27.47 -0.97 3.95
C PHE A 270 26.31 -1.61 3.22
N ALA A 271 25.48 -0.77 2.59
CA ALA A 271 24.32 -1.21 1.82
C ALA A 271 24.72 -1.66 0.41
N THR A 272 24.01 -2.63 -0.13
CA THR A 272 24.17 -3.04 -1.55
C THR A 272 23.71 -1.96 -2.52
N ILE A 273 22.63 -1.22 -2.18
CA ILE A 273 22.12 -0.11 -3.01
C ILE A 273 22.11 1.17 -2.15
N VAL A 274 22.68 2.23 -2.71
CA VAL A 274 22.71 3.57 -2.12
C VAL A 274 22.27 4.57 -3.18
N GLY A 275 21.36 5.46 -2.81
CA GLY A 275 20.94 6.60 -3.64
C GLY A 275 21.92 7.75 -3.57
N THR A 276 21.56 8.89 -4.17
CA THR A 276 22.38 10.11 -4.24
C THR A 276 21.70 11.32 -3.61
N GLY A 277 20.42 11.25 -3.35
CA GLY A 277 19.61 12.27 -2.71
C GLY A 277 18.16 11.83 -2.56
N THR A 278 17.41 12.50 -1.72
CA THR A 278 15.98 12.21 -1.52
C THR A 278 15.21 12.49 -2.79
N GLU A 279 15.42 13.65 -3.43
CA GLU A 279 14.73 13.98 -4.68
C GLU A 279 15.07 13.02 -5.81
N ASP A 280 16.31 12.53 -5.88
CA ASP A 280 16.77 11.59 -6.89
C ASP A 280 16.06 10.25 -6.75
N TYR A 281 15.88 9.77 -5.52
CA TYR A 281 15.14 8.55 -5.25
C TYR A 281 13.68 8.64 -5.70
N PHE A 282 13.04 9.79 -5.51
CA PHE A 282 11.68 10.03 -5.97
C PHE A 282 11.60 10.48 -7.44
N LEU A 283 12.68 10.30 -8.21
CA LEU A 283 12.83 10.59 -9.65
C LEU A 283 12.66 12.06 -10.01
N GLY A 284 12.94 12.94 -9.06
CA GLY A 284 13.12 14.36 -9.29
C GLY A 284 14.60 14.70 -9.53
N SER A 285 14.92 15.95 -9.46
CA SER A 285 16.28 16.46 -9.53
C SER A 285 16.34 17.91 -9.04
N TYR A 286 17.54 18.37 -8.68
CA TYR A 286 17.80 19.76 -8.36
C TYR A 286 16.75 20.38 -7.43
N ASN A 287 16.56 19.79 -6.25
CA ASN A 287 15.70 20.29 -5.18
C ASN A 287 14.21 20.33 -5.54
N PHE A 288 13.75 19.57 -6.54
CA PHE A 288 12.39 19.69 -7.10
C PHE A 288 12.04 21.11 -7.56
N GLU A 289 13.04 21.94 -7.85
CA GLU A 289 12.84 23.34 -8.14
C GLU A 289 12.47 23.58 -9.61
N ASN A 290 11.39 24.32 -9.83
CA ASN A 290 11.14 24.96 -11.11
C ASN A 290 11.97 26.26 -11.15
N LYS A 291 12.98 26.30 -12.04
CA LYS A 291 13.95 27.41 -12.15
C LYS A 291 13.32 28.74 -12.57
N GLU A 292 12.21 28.70 -13.30
CA GLU A 292 11.52 29.91 -13.76
C GLU A 292 10.68 30.53 -12.64
N THR A 293 9.91 29.72 -11.92
CA THR A 293 9.02 30.19 -10.86
C THR A 293 9.69 30.27 -9.50
N ARG A 294 10.86 29.65 -9.32
CA ARG A 294 11.58 29.53 -8.04
C ARG A 294 10.74 28.88 -6.96
N GLN A 295 9.89 27.92 -7.35
CA GLN A 295 9.00 27.16 -6.49
C GLN A 295 9.24 25.66 -6.64
N TYR A 296 8.87 24.86 -5.64
CA TYR A 296 8.79 23.42 -5.79
C TYR A 296 7.78 23.07 -6.89
N GLN A 297 8.17 22.14 -7.76
CA GLN A 297 7.32 21.66 -8.85
C GLN A 297 6.71 20.32 -8.48
N GLU A 298 5.42 20.32 -8.19
CA GLU A 298 4.67 19.08 -7.99
C GLU A 298 4.57 18.30 -9.31
N TYR A 299 4.65 16.98 -9.18
CA TYR A 299 4.44 16.05 -10.29
C TYR A 299 3.88 14.72 -9.77
N SER A 300 3.15 14.04 -10.60
CA SER A 300 2.60 12.71 -10.35
C SER A 300 2.68 11.91 -11.63
N THR A 301 3.48 10.83 -11.62
CA THR A 301 3.76 9.98 -12.78
C THR A 301 3.42 8.53 -12.44
N PRO A 302 3.38 7.60 -13.41
CA PRO A 302 3.05 6.21 -13.11
C PRO A 302 3.88 5.56 -12.01
N TYR A 303 5.14 5.96 -11.81
CA TYR A 303 6.08 5.28 -10.92
C TYR A 303 6.63 6.13 -9.78
N ALA A 304 6.55 7.44 -9.85
CA ALA A 304 7.07 8.32 -8.81
C ALA A 304 6.38 9.70 -8.84
N GLY A 305 6.45 10.42 -7.73
CA GLY A 305 5.94 11.78 -7.66
C GLY A 305 6.32 12.51 -6.38
N LEU A 306 6.37 13.83 -6.49
CA LEU A 306 6.18 14.80 -5.43
C LEU A 306 4.75 15.33 -5.63
N HIS A 307 3.77 14.64 -5.07
CA HIS A 307 2.35 14.91 -5.37
C HIS A 307 1.71 15.90 -4.40
N GLN A 308 2.38 16.20 -3.28
CA GLN A 308 1.87 17.12 -2.27
C GLN A 308 2.98 18.04 -1.77
N VAL A 309 2.74 19.34 -1.86
CA VAL A 309 3.57 20.38 -1.27
C VAL A 309 2.68 21.35 -0.51
N ILE A 310 2.75 21.33 0.82
CA ILE A 310 2.04 22.25 1.71
C ILE A 310 2.97 23.38 2.09
N ARG A 311 2.62 24.58 1.67
CA ARG A 311 3.35 25.82 2.03
C ARG A 311 2.55 26.51 3.11
N PRO A 312 3.12 26.74 4.29
CA PRO A 312 2.44 27.50 5.31
C PRO A 312 2.28 28.96 4.84
N ASP A 313 1.08 29.48 4.99
CA ASP A 313 0.76 30.88 4.85
C ASP A 313 -0.07 31.33 6.06
N GLY A 314 -0.10 32.63 6.31
CA GLY A 314 -0.79 33.21 7.44
C GLY A 314 -0.02 33.19 8.76
N LEU A 315 -0.64 33.79 9.76
CA LEU A 315 -0.06 33.93 11.08
C LEU A 315 -0.06 32.59 11.82
N TYR A 316 1.00 32.24 12.50
CA TYR A 316 1.23 31.00 13.24
C TYR A 316 1.40 29.72 12.39
N ASN A 317 1.36 29.80 11.08
CA ASN A 317 1.72 28.67 10.22
C ASN A 317 3.24 28.58 10.08
N SER A 318 3.77 27.38 10.26
CA SER A 318 5.19 27.11 10.13
C SER A 318 5.38 25.81 9.34
N GLN A 319 6.58 25.54 8.89
CA GLN A 319 7.01 24.29 8.31
C GLN A 319 6.35 23.93 6.97
N GLN A 320 7.18 23.66 6.01
CA GLN A 320 6.78 23.07 4.74
C GLN A 320 6.60 21.56 4.92
N ARG A 321 5.60 20.99 4.23
CA ARG A 321 5.31 19.57 4.25
C ARG A 321 5.22 19.03 2.86
N PHE A 322 5.75 17.82 2.68
CA PHE A 322 5.88 17.16 1.40
C PHE A 322 5.27 15.76 1.47
N GLY A 323 4.71 15.30 0.35
CA GLY A 323 4.30 13.92 0.14
C GLY A 323 4.88 13.41 -1.17
N MET A 324 5.59 12.28 -1.12
CA MET A 324 6.31 11.70 -2.24
C MET A 324 6.07 10.19 -2.31
N TYR A 325 6.13 9.64 -3.52
CA TYR A 325 6.06 8.20 -3.70
C TYR A 325 7.02 7.72 -4.78
N ARG A 326 7.50 6.48 -4.63
CA ARG A 326 8.28 5.74 -5.61
C ARG A 326 7.79 4.29 -5.65
N TRP A 327 7.40 3.82 -6.85
CA TRP A 327 6.98 2.44 -7.09
C TRP A 327 8.01 1.73 -7.95
N HIS A 328 8.59 0.66 -7.44
CA HIS A 328 9.56 -0.20 -8.11
C HIS A 328 8.85 -1.34 -8.86
N VAL A 329 7.95 -0.99 -9.80
CA VAL A 329 7.17 -1.98 -10.56
C VAL A 329 8.00 -2.65 -11.63
N LEU A 330 8.83 -1.87 -12.34
CA LEU A 330 9.71 -2.38 -13.40
C LEU A 330 11.12 -2.73 -12.89
N ASP A 331 11.48 -2.22 -11.73
CA ASP A 331 12.79 -2.35 -11.10
C ASP A 331 12.68 -2.83 -9.63
N PRO A 332 11.93 -3.92 -9.32
CA PRO A 332 11.75 -4.39 -7.95
C PRO A 332 13.09 -4.77 -7.32
N ILE A 333 13.27 -4.38 -6.05
CA ILE A 333 14.51 -4.62 -5.31
C ILE A 333 14.40 -5.98 -4.63
N ARG A 334 15.08 -6.97 -5.18
CA ARG A 334 14.98 -8.39 -4.79
C ARG A 334 15.93 -8.71 -3.65
N PHE A 335 15.47 -9.51 -2.70
CA PHE A 335 16.27 -10.05 -1.60
C PHE A 335 15.94 -11.53 -1.38
N GLU A 336 16.94 -12.30 -0.96
CA GLU A 336 16.80 -13.76 -0.73
C GLU A 336 16.70 -14.13 0.74
N LYS A 337 17.26 -13.30 1.66
CA LYS A 337 17.37 -13.65 3.09
C LYS A 337 16.82 -12.60 4.02
N ASP A 338 17.14 -11.35 3.78
CA ASP A 338 16.75 -10.24 4.64
C ASP A 338 16.80 -8.89 3.91
N LEU A 339 16.05 -7.94 4.46
CA LEU A 339 16.01 -6.57 3.97
C LEU A 339 15.90 -5.58 5.14
N LYS A 340 16.67 -4.51 5.04
CA LYS A 340 16.53 -3.27 5.79
C LYS A 340 16.65 -2.09 4.84
N VAL A 341 15.78 -1.09 4.99
CA VAL A 341 15.81 0.13 4.19
C VAL A 341 15.84 1.34 5.12
N THR A 342 16.77 2.26 4.86
CA THR A 342 16.89 3.52 5.60
C THR A 342 17.02 4.69 4.64
N ILE A 343 16.73 5.91 5.13
CA ILE A 343 16.98 7.15 4.40
C ILE A 343 17.56 8.18 5.37
N GLN A 344 18.56 8.92 4.92
CA GLN A 344 19.16 10.01 5.69
C GLN A 344 18.24 11.23 5.70
N ASP A 345 18.28 12.00 6.78
CA ASP A 345 17.62 13.31 6.88
C ASP A 345 18.70 14.39 6.85
N LEU A 346 19.02 14.86 5.65
CA LEU A 346 20.14 15.79 5.41
C LEU A 346 19.70 17.03 4.65
N GLY A 347 20.25 18.17 5.08
CA GLY A 347 20.21 19.44 4.37
C GLY A 347 21.59 20.09 4.35
N TRP A 348 21.61 21.43 4.28
CA TRP A 348 22.85 22.20 4.20
C TRP A 348 23.08 23.10 5.40
N ARG A 349 24.33 23.20 5.82
CA ARG A 349 24.84 24.26 6.70
C ARG A 349 25.91 25.11 6.00
N SER A 350 26.41 26.12 6.69
CA SER A 350 27.45 27.01 6.17
C SER A 350 28.69 26.28 5.67
N ASN A 351 29.40 26.87 4.73
CA ASN A 351 30.66 26.38 4.15
C ASN A 351 30.48 25.03 3.41
N HIS A 352 29.37 24.84 2.71
CA HIS A 352 29.07 23.65 1.90
C HIS A 352 29.20 22.33 2.67
N ARG A 353 28.72 22.28 3.89
CA ARG A 353 28.69 21.09 4.72
C ARG A 353 27.25 20.59 4.87
N TYR A 354 27.10 19.29 4.92
CA TYR A 354 25.80 18.68 5.23
C TYR A 354 25.36 18.98 6.66
N LEU A 355 24.06 19.13 6.82
CA LEU A 355 23.36 19.29 8.09
C LEU A 355 22.49 18.06 8.33
N PRO A 356 22.83 17.16 9.27
CA PRO A 356 21.84 16.23 9.79
C PRO A 356 20.67 17.02 10.36
N GLN A 357 19.47 16.71 9.88
CA GLN A 357 18.26 17.42 10.26
C GLN A 357 17.45 16.64 11.28
N ASN A 358 16.33 17.21 11.66
CA ASN A 358 15.37 16.61 12.57
C ASN A 358 13.95 16.89 12.05
N SER A 359 13.67 16.29 10.89
CA SER A 359 12.37 16.40 10.24
C SER A 359 11.38 15.40 10.82
N ASP A 360 10.10 15.72 10.76
CA ASP A 360 9.02 14.75 10.98
C ASP A 360 8.87 13.90 9.71
N ILE A 361 9.35 12.68 9.75
CA ILE A 361 9.35 11.78 8.60
C ILE A 361 8.36 10.65 8.85
N ILE A 362 7.42 10.50 7.93
CA ILE A 362 6.48 9.38 7.86
C ILE A 362 6.79 8.57 6.59
N THR A 363 6.88 7.25 6.72
CA THR A 363 7.04 6.36 5.58
C THR A 363 6.09 5.18 5.63
N VAL A 364 5.71 4.70 4.45
CA VAL A 364 5.12 3.38 4.25
C VAL A 364 5.97 2.63 3.25
N ALA A 365 6.47 1.48 3.67
CA ALA A 365 7.15 0.52 2.82
C ALA A 365 6.13 -0.44 2.23
N TYR A 366 6.30 -0.82 0.95
CA TYR A 366 5.49 -1.82 0.27
C TYR A 366 6.39 -2.88 -0.32
N TRP A 367 6.08 -4.18 -0.05
CA TRP A 367 6.88 -5.29 -0.56
C TRP A 367 6.04 -6.55 -0.69
N TYR A 368 6.61 -7.53 -1.39
CA TYR A 368 6.10 -8.89 -1.46
C TYR A 368 7.12 -9.83 -0.84
N GLN A 369 6.67 -10.77 -0.02
CA GLN A 369 7.52 -11.84 0.49
C GLN A 369 6.74 -13.13 0.69
N ARG A 370 7.47 -14.23 0.84
CA ARG A 370 6.92 -15.50 1.28
C ARG A 370 6.60 -15.47 2.77
N GLU A 371 5.48 -16.05 3.14
CA GLU A 371 5.13 -16.27 4.54
C GLU A 371 5.82 -17.52 5.12
N PRO A 372 6.00 -17.59 6.48
CA PRO A 372 5.60 -16.57 7.46
C PRO A 372 6.56 -15.37 7.52
N HIS A 373 6.02 -14.18 7.83
CA HIS A 373 6.82 -12.98 8.07
C HIS A 373 7.22 -12.82 9.54
N ALA A 374 8.24 -12.01 9.83
CA ALA A 374 8.59 -11.61 11.18
C ALA A 374 7.56 -10.60 11.70
N ARG A 375 7.22 -10.69 13.00
CA ARG A 375 6.30 -9.74 13.62
C ARG A 375 6.77 -8.30 13.41
N PHE A 376 5.85 -7.44 13.01
CA PHE A 376 6.12 -6.01 12.86
C PHE A 376 6.29 -5.34 14.24
N PRO A 377 7.10 -4.27 14.32
CA PRO A 377 7.04 -3.37 15.45
C PRO A 377 5.65 -2.78 15.61
N GLU A 378 5.24 -2.56 16.85
CA GLU A 378 3.97 -1.93 17.15
C GLU A 378 3.86 -0.54 16.50
N LEU A 379 2.66 -0.19 16.04
CA LEU A 379 2.38 1.17 15.60
C LEU A 379 2.64 2.16 16.74
N PRO A 380 3.04 3.40 16.44
CA PRO A 380 3.10 4.46 17.44
C PRO A 380 1.74 4.62 18.16
N GLU A 381 1.80 4.97 19.43
CA GLU A 381 0.58 5.36 20.16
C GLU A 381 -0.17 6.48 19.42
N ARG A 382 -1.49 6.53 19.60
CA ARG A 382 -2.38 7.49 18.92
C ARG A 382 -1.86 8.92 18.90
N ASN A 383 -1.39 9.44 20.04
CA ASN A 383 -0.88 10.82 20.12
C ASN A 383 0.38 11.05 19.27
N ARG A 384 1.11 9.99 18.96
CA ARG A 384 2.28 10.05 18.05
C ARG A 384 1.93 9.79 16.59
N LEU A 385 0.67 9.48 16.28
CA LEU A 385 0.13 9.45 14.93
C LEU A 385 -0.47 10.80 14.53
N GLU A 386 -0.73 11.68 15.50
CA GLU A 386 -1.29 13.00 15.24
C GLU A 386 -0.37 13.84 14.34
N VAL A 387 -0.96 14.49 13.35
CA VAL A 387 -0.31 15.44 12.45
C VAL A 387 -1.12 16.73 12.46
N ASN A 388 -0.45 17.87 12.64
CA ASN A 388 -1.06 19.19 12.71
C ASN A 388 -0.66 20.05 11.52
#